data_458ab64215e1b732f0b2f5ee9089eee9
#
_entry.id   458ab64215e1b732f0b2f5ee9089eee9
#
_cell.length_a   1.000
_cell.length_b   1.000
_cell.length_c   1.000
_cell.angle_alpha   90.00
_cell.angle_beta   90.00
_cell.angle_gamma   90.00
#
_symmetry.space_group_name_H-M   'P 1'
#
loop_
_entity.id
_entity.type
_entity.pdbx_description
1 polymer ?
#
loop_
_entity_poly.entity_id
_entity_poly.type
_entity_poly.pdbx_seq_one_letter_code
_entity_poly.pdbx_strand_id
1 'polypeptide(L)'
;MKIVFNSSPLLFLSRLGFLEKFLDSDDNFYLPVTGQQEINAKQDQSSETLNKLIDQQKLTMLNIQLISLANSLNERLGKGESDAITLGIELQTDYIILDDFAARKEAIRLGLNVKGILAVIRKLLKEEKIEIENLENFYQRLGEINFRVKREIFESIFSNKSL
;
A
#
# COMPACT_ATOMS: atom_id res chain seq x y z
N MET A 1 -10.05 -6.34 -10.21
CA MET A 1 -9.61 -6.99 -8.95
C MET A 1 -9.97 -6.13 -7.76
N LYS A 2 -10.11 -6.75 -6.59
CA LYS A 2 -10.27 -6.04 -5.31
C LYS A 2 -8.93 -5.96 -4.63
N ILE A 3 -8.50 -4.75 -4.29
CA ILE A 3 -7.19 -4.49 -3.69
C ILE A 3 -7.39 -3.66 -2.42
N VAL A 4 -6.84 -4.12 -1.31
CA VAL A 4 -6.89 -3.40 -0.03
C VAL A 4 -5.54 -2.77 0.26
N PHE A 5 -5.56 -1.51 0.69
CA PHE A 5 -4.36 -0.78 1.12
C PHE A 5 -4.28 -0.70 2.64
N ASN A 6 -3.08 -0.82 3.17
CA ASN A 6 -2.73 -0.22 4.45
C ASN A 6 -2.33 1.25 4.21
N SER A 7 -2.48 2.10 5.22
CA SER A 7 -2.20 3.54 5.11
C SER A 7 -0.74 3.85 4.74
N SER A 8 0.21 3.13 5.31
CA SER A 8 1.64 3.38 5.10
C SER A 8 2.08 3.25 3.65
N PRO A 9 1.78 2.14 2.94
CA PRO A 9 2.07 2.04 1.50
C PRO A 9 1.40 3.14 0.68
N LEU A 10 0.18 3.49 1.02
CA LEU A 10 -0.57 4.53 0.31
C LEU A 10 0.15 5.88 0.43
N LEU A 11 0.62 6.21 1.64
CA LEU A 11 1.41 7.42 1.89
C LEU A 11 2.69 7.44 1.07
N PHE A 12 3.44 6.35 1.06
CA PHE A 12 4.70 6.27 0.31
C PHE A 12 4.48 6.45 -1.19
N LEU A 13 3.47 5.79 -1.75
CA LEU A 13 3.13 5.95 -3.17
C LEU A 13 2.70 7.38 -3.48
N SER A 14 1.98 8.03 -2.57
CA SER A 14 1.59 9.43 -2.71
C SER A 14 2.83 10.34 -2.73
N ARG A 15 3.77 10.13 -1.81
CA ARG A 15 5.01 10.92 -1.73
C ARG A 15 5.90 10.74 -2.96
N LEU A 16 5.86 9.58 -3.58
CA LEU A 16 6.58 9.32 -4.83
C LEU A 16 5.87 9.90 -6.06
N GLY A 17 4.62 10.34 -5.91
CA GLY A 17 3.81 10.82 -7.03
C GLY A 17 3.25 9.69 -7.90
N PHE A 18 3.21 8.47 -7.38
CA PHE A 18 2.79 7.28 -8.14
C PHE A 18 1.38 6.80 -7.82
N LEU A 19 0.77 7.31 -6.74
CA LEU A 19 -0.51 6.79 -6.27
C LEU A 19 -1.62 6.96 -7.29
N GLU A 20 -1.78 8.15 -7.86
CA GLU A 20 -2.84 8.41 -8.83
C GLU A 20 -2.70 7.50 -10.06
N LYS A 21 -1.49 7.25 -10.51
CA LYS A 21 -1.21 6.38 -11.64
C LYS A 21 -1.55 4.92 -11.33
N PHE A 22 -1.32 4.49 -10.10
CA PHE A 22 -1.68 3.15 -9.68
C PHE A 22 -3.19 2.97 -9.57
N LEU A 23 -3.89 3.97 -9.06
CA LEU A 23 -5.35 3.92 -8.92
C LEU A 23 -6.09 4.14 -10.25
N ASP A 24 -5.38 4.55 -11.30
CA ASP A 24 -5.95 4.73 -12.64
C ASP A 24 -5.99 3.37 -13.37
N SER A 25 -6.95 2.55 -13.00
CA SER A 25 -7.19 1.22 -13.55
C SER A 25 -8.65 0.82 -13.32
N ASP A 26 -9.04 -0.33 -13.86
CA ASP A 26 -10.38 -0.88 -13.65
C ASP A 26 -10.51 -1.64 -12.31
N ASP A 27 -9.47 -1.69 -11.52
CA ASP A 27 -9.47 -2.36 -10.22
C ASP A 27 -10.21 -1.53 -9.18
N ASN A 28 -10.73 -2.19 -8.15
CA ASN A 28 -11.39 -1.57 -7.02
C ASN A 28 -10.44 -1.51 -5.83
N PHE A 29 -10.21 -0.30 -5.32
CA PHE A 29 -9.27 -0.04 -4.25
C PHE A 29 -10.00 0.35 -2.98
N TYR A 30 -9.61 -0.25 -1.87
CA TYR A 30 -10.25 -0.07 -0.57
C TYR A 30 -9.22 0.27 0.51
N LEU A 31 -9.65 1.12 1.44
CA LEU A 31 -8.88 1.46 2.63
C LEU A 31 -9.81 1.39 3.84
N PRO A 32 -9.40 0.77 4.96
CA PRO A 32 -10.22 0.85 6.17
C PRO A 32 -10.30 2.29 6.67
N VAL A 33 -11.40 2.63 7.31
CA VAL A 33 -11.62 3.98 7.87
C VAL A 33 -10.49 4.37 8.83
N THR A 34 -9.94 3.42 9.58
CA THR A 34 -8.77 3.64 10.44
C THR A 34 -7.57 4.20 9.66
N GLY A 35 -7.34 3.69 8.44
CA GLY A 35 -6.27 4.19 7.57
C GLY A 35 -6.48 5.63 7.15
N GLN A 36 -7.71 5.99 6.82
CA GLN A 36 -8.07 7.37 6.51
C GLN A 36 -7.81 8.28 7.72
N GLN A 37 -8.20 7.84 8.91
CA GLN A 37 -7.97 8.60 10.15
C GLN A 37 -6.49 8.82 10.41
N GLU A 38 -5.65 7.81 10.22
CA GLU A 38 -4.20 7.91 10.38
C GLU A 38 -3.59 8.93 9.43
N ILE A 39 -4.02 8.93 8.17
CA ILE A 39 -3.52 9.87 7.17
C ILE A 39 -3.99 11.29 7.47
N ASN A 40 -5.27 11.47 7.80
CA ASN A 40 -5.83 12.78 8.12
C ASN A 40 -5.22 13.40 9.38
N ALA A 41 -4.79 12.59 10.34
CA ALA A 41 -4.13 13.06 11.54
C ALA A 41 -2.80 13.78 11.25
N LYS A 42 -2.18 13.51 10.11
CA LYS A 42 -0.91 14.15 9.71
C LYS A 42 -1.11 15.56 9.18
N GLN A 43 -2.29 15.91 8.69
CA GLN A 43 -2.65 17.25 8.19
C GLN A 43 -1.65 17.81 7.17
N ASP A 44 -1.15 16.95 6.29
CA ASP A 44 -0.20 17.32 5.25
C ASP A 44 -0.80 17.14 3.84
N GLN A 45 0.02 17.29 2.81
CA GLN A 45 -0.40 17.13 1.42
C GLN A 45 -0.95 15.72 1.13
N SER A 46 -0.51 14.72 1.88
CA SER A 46 -1.00 13.34 1.72
C SER A 46 -2.49 13.22 2.05
N SER A 47 -2.97 13.93 3.09
CA SER A 47 -4.39 13.91 3.41
C SER A 47 -5.23 14.62 2.35
N GLU A 48 -4.73 15.70 1.75
CA GLU A 48 -5.42 16.39 0.66
C GLU A 48 -5.54 15.48 -0.57
N THR A 49 -4.45 14.82 -0.94
CA THR A 49 -4.43 13.86 -2.05
C THR A 49 -5.38 12.72 -1.82
N LEU A 50 -5.37 12.15 -0.60
CA LEU A 50 -6.27 11.05 -0.25
C LEU A 50 -7.73 11.47 -0.38
N ASN A 51 -8.11 12.60 0.20
CA ASN A 51 -9.49 13.07 0.18
C ASN A 51 -9.97 13.35 -1.25
N LYS A 52 -9.11 13.90 -2.09
CA LYS A 52 -9.39 14.09 -3.52
C LYS A 52 -9.69 12.77 -4.22
N LEU A 53 -8.88 11.72 -3.97
CA LEU A 53 -9.06 10.41 -4.59
C LEU A 53 -10.35 9.73 -4.11
N ILE A 54 -10.71 9.93 -2.84
CA ILE A 54 -11.98 9.44 -2.30
C ILE A 54 -13.15 10.16 -2.99
N ASP A 55 -13.09 11.48 -3.10
CA ASP A 55 -14.13 12.28 -3.76
C ASP A 55 -14.30 11.90 -5.24
N GLN A 56 -13.20 11.52 -5.90
CA GLN A 56 -13.21 11.05 -7.28
C GLN A 56 -13.64 9.57 -7.41
N GLN A 57 -13.99 8.92 -6.33
CA GLN A 57 -14.39 7.51 -6.26
C GLN A 57 -13.32 6.54 -6.74
N LYS A 58 -12.05 6.95 -6.66
CA LYS A 58 -10.90 6.08 -7.01
C LYS A 58 -10.46 5.20 -5.85
N LEU A 59 -10.87 5.54 -4.64
CA LEU A 59 -10.54 4.81 -3.41
C LEU A 59 -11.77 4.81 -2.51
N THR A 60 -12.17 3.65 -2.03
CA THR A 60 -13.37 3.47 -1.20
C THR A 60 -13.00 3.19 0.24
N MET A 61 -13.55 3.98 1.16
CA MET A 61 -13.39 3.77 2.60
C MET A 61 -14.43 2.80 3.10
N LEU A 62 -14.03 1.81 3.88
CA LEU A 62 -14.96 0.86 4.49
C LEU A 62 -14.63 0.65 5.97
N ASN A 63 -15.69 0.52 6.77
CA ASN A 63 -15.56 0.05 8.15
C ASN A 63 -15.41 -1.46 8.17
N ILE A 64 -14.57 -1.96 9.06
CA ILE A 64 -14.49 -3.40 9.29
C ILE A 64 -15.70 -3.87 10.08
N GLN A 65 -16.06 -5.13 9.89
CA GLN A 65 -17.18 -5.76 10.59
C GLN A 65 -16.73 -6.88 11.52
N LEU A 66 -15.66 -7.60 11.16
CA LEU A 66 -15.08 -8.67 11.98
C LEU A 66 -14.23 -8.10 13.13
N ILE A 67 -14.88 -7.42 14.06
CA ILE A 67 -14.22 -6.69 15.15
C ILE A 67 -13.37 -7.61 16.03
N SER A 68 -13.84 -8.82 16.34
CA SER A 68 -13.08 -9.76 17.15
C SER A 68 -11.77 -10.18 16.49
N LEU A 69 -11.79 -10.37 15.17
CA LEU A 69 -10.56 -10.68 14.43
C LEU A 69 -9.59 -9.51 14.47
N ALA A 70 -10.08 -8.30 14.21
CA ALA A 70 -9.26 -7.09 14.25
C ALA A 70 -8.63 -6.89 15.63
N ASN A 71 -9.37 -7.09 16.70
CA ASN A 71 -8.87 -6.97 18.07
C ASN A 71 -7.80 -8.03 18.36
N SER A 72 -7.99 -9.25 17.91
CA SER A 72 -7.01 -10.33 18.07
C SER A 72 -5.70 -10.00 17.33
N LEU A 73 -5.79 -9.48 16.11
CA LEU A 73 -4.62 -9.07 15.34
C LEU A 73 -3.91 -7.87 15.99
N ASN A 74 -4.68 -6.96 16.58
CA ASN A 74 -4.14 -5.75 17.21
C ASN A 74 -3.30 -6.04 18.46
N GLU A 75 -3.37 -7.24 19.01
CA GLU A 75 -2.49 -7.65 20.12
C GLU A 75 -1.02 -7.73 19.67
N ARG A 76 -0.78 -7.97 18.38
CA ARG A 76 0.55 -8.18 17.81
C ARG A 76 0.94 -7.18 16.73
N LEU A 77 -0.04 -6.53 16.12
CA LEU A 77 0.15 -5.59 15.02
C LEU A 77 -0.45 -4.25 15.39
N GLY A 78 -0.11 -3.20 14.64
CA GLY A 78 -0.76 -1.91 14.76
C GLY A 78 -2.23 -1.98 14.36
N LYS A 79 -3.03 -1.02 14.83
CA LYS A 79 -4.47 -1.00 14.55
C LYS A 79 -4.76 -0.87 13.05
N GLY A 80 -4.03 -0.01 12.35
CA GLY A 80 -4.21 0.17 10.90
C GLY A 80 -3.93 -1.09 10.11
N GLU A 81 -2.87 -1.82 10.45
CA GLU A 81 -2.51 -3.08 9.81
C GLU A 81 -3.54 -4.17 10.11
N SER A 82 -3.99 -4.24 11.36
CA SER A 82 -5.01 -5.19 11.79
C SER A 82 -6.32 -4.98 11.04
N ASP A 83 -6.76 -3.74 10.91
CA ASP A 83 -7.98 -3.40 10.19
C ASP A 83 -7.85 -3.66 8.69
N ALA A 84 -6.68 -3.38 8.10
CA ALA A 84 -6.45 -3.66 6.68
C ALA A 84 -6.51 -5.15 6.38
N ILE A 85 -5.87 -5.98 7.21
CA ILE A 85 -5.90 -7.44 7.07
C ILE A 85 -7.35 -7.95 7.24
N THR A 86 -8.05 -7.47 8.26
CA THR A 86 -9.45 -7.83 8.51
C THR A 86 -10.32 -7.49 7.31
N LEU A 87 -10.18 -6.29 6.77
CA LEU A 87 -10.93 -5.86 5.58
C LEU A 87 -10.61 -6.74 4.38
N GLY A 88 -9.35 -7.10 4.19
CA GLY A 88 -8.93 -8.01 3.12
C GLY A 88 -9.62 -9.36 3.20
N ILE A 89 -9.80 -9.89 4.41
CA ILE A 89 -10.51 -11.16 4.65
C ILE A 89 -12.00 -10.98 4.35
N GLU A 90 -12.63 -9.93 4.87
CA GLU A 90 -14.05 -9.65 4.65
C GLU A 90 -14.39 -9.53 3.17
N LEU A 91 -13.56 -8.82 2.40
CA LEU A 91 -13.80 -8.57 0.99
C LEU A 91 -13.35 -9.72 0.09
N GLN A 92 -12.68 -10.73 0.64
CA GLN A 92 -12.02 -11.76 -0.16
C GLN A 92 -11.13 -11.11 -1.24
N THR A 93 -10.29 -10.19 -0.80
CA THR A 93 -9.47 -9.36 -1.67
C THR A 93 -8.54 -10.20 -2.55
N ASP A 94 -8.27 -9.73 -3.77
CA ASP A 94 -7.31 -10.41 -4.65
C ASP A 94 -5.88 -10.27 -4.13
N TYR A 95 -5.55 -9.09 -3.59
CA TYR A 95 -4.33 -8.92 -2.81
C TYR A 95 -4.43 -7.69 -1.91
N ILE A 96 -3.55 -7.65 -0.91
CA ILE A 96 -3.42 -6.55 0.03
C ILE A 96 -2.02 -5.96 -0.09
N ILE A 97 -1.92 -4.64 0.03
CA ILE A 97 -0.63 -3.94 -0.05
C ILE A 97 -0.16 -3.61 1.36
N LEU A 98 0.90 -4.28 1.78
CA LEU A 98 1.51 -4.18 3.11
C LEU A 98 3.04 -4.19 2.96
N ASP A 99 3.74 -3.37 3.73
CA ASP A 99 5.21 -3.37 3.75
C ASP A 99 5.81 -3.83 5.08
N ASP A 100 5.09 -3.70 6.19
CA ASP A 100 5.57 -4.17 7.48
C ASP A 100 5.76 -5.69 7.49
N PHE A 101 6.93 -6.15 7.93
CA PHE A 101 7.28 -7.57 7.89
C PHE A 101 6.32 -8.44 8.72
N ALA A 102 6.02 -8.02 9.94
CA ALA A 102 5.13 -8.77 10.82
C ALA A 102 3.71 -8.85 10.27
N ALA A 103 3.21 -7.73 9.74
CA ALA A 103 1.88 -7.68 9.12
C ALA A 103 1.81 -8.56 7.86
N ARG A 104 2.84 -8.52 7.01
CA ARG A 104 2.91 -9.37 5.81
C ARG A 104 2.87 -10.85 6.16
N LYS A 105 3.67 -11.24 7.16
CA LYS A 105 3.74 -12.63 7.63
C LYS A 105 2.38 -13.11 8.12
N GLU A 106 1.69 -12.30 8.91
CA GLU A 106 0.39 -12.64 9.45
C GLU A 106 -0.68 -12.73 8.35
N ALA A 107 -0.69 -11.78 7.41
CA ALA A 107 -1.62 -11.78 6.29
C ALA A 107 -1.46 -13.05 5.43
N ILE A 108 -0.22 -13.43 5.14
CA ILE A 108 0.08 -14.67 4.40
C ILE A 108 -0.40 -15.90 5.17
N ARG A 109 -0.17 -15.93 6.48
CA ARG A 109 -0.64 -17.03 7.35
C ARG A 109 -2.16 -17.17 7.28
N LEU A 110 -2.88 -16.07 7.13
CA LEU A 110 -4.34 -16.04 7.02
C LEU A 110 -4.86 -16.27 5.60
N GLY A 111 -3.97 -16.57 4.66
CA GLY A 111 -4.34 -16.94 3.30
C GLY A 111 -4.47 -15.78 2.32
N LEU A 112 -4.04 -14.57 2.69
CA LEU A 112 -4.08 -13.42 1.79
C LEU A 112 -2.84 -13.39 0.89
N ASN A 113 -3.02 -12.92 -0.34
CA ASN A 113 -1.92 -12.54 -1.21
C ASN A 113 -1.42 -11.16 -0.80
N VAL A 114 -0.12 -11.02 -0.58
CA VAL A 114 0.47 -9.78 -0.11
C VAL A 114 1.46 -9.25 -1.14
N LYS A 115 1.37 -7.95 -1.43
CA LYS A 115 2.33 -7.23 -2.25
C LYS A 115 2.84 -6.01 -1.50
N GLY A 116 4.11 -5.66 -1.71
CA GLY A 116 4.70 -4.46 -1.15
C GLY A 116 4.77 -3.33 -2.17
N ILE A 117 5.26 -2.17 -1.74
CA ILE A 117 5.41 -0.98 -2.58
C ILE A 117 6.29 -1.28 -3.80
N LEU A 118 7.39 -1.98 -3.63
CA LEU A 118 8.31 -2.26 -4.73
C LEU A 118 7.65 -3.09 -5.83
N ALA A 119 6.77 -4.02 -5.46
CA ALA A 119 6.00 -4.79 -6.44
C ALA A 119 5.02 -3.90 -7.21
N VAL A 120 4.40 -2.95 -6.54
CA VAL A 120 3.51 -1.96 -7.17
C VAL A 120 4.28 -1.09 -8.16
N ILE A 121 5.44 -0.58 -7.75
CA ILE A 121 6.29 0.25 -8.61
C ILE A 121 6.76 -0.54 -9.83
N ARG A 122 7.17 -1.78 -9.64
CA ARG A 122 7.56 -2.67 -10.74
C ARG A 122 6.42 -2.87 -11.73
N LYS A 123 5.20 -3.07 -11.23
CA LYS A 123 4.01 -3.18 -12.08
C LYS A 123 3.79 -1.92 -12.90
N LEU A 124 3.90 -0.74 -12.29
CA LEU A 124 3.75 0.53 -12.99
C LEU A 124 4.81 0.73 -14.08
N LEU A 125 6.06 0.29 -13.82
CA LEU A 125 7.12 0.31 -14.82
C LEU A 125 6.80 -0.62 -16.01
N LYS A 126 6.34 -1.84 -15.73
CA LYS A 126 5.97 -2.81 -16.77
C LYS A 126 4.83 -2.30 -17.64
N GLU A 127 3.88 -1.61 -17.04
CA GLU A 127 2.73 -1.02 -17.74
C GLU A 127 3.06 0.32 -18.39
N GLU A 128 4.30 0.76 -18.31
CA GLU A 128 4.79 2.03 -18.86
C GLU A 128 4.04 3.25 -18.33
N LYS A 129 3.48 3.14 -17.12
CA LYS A 129 2.79 4.25 -16.46
C LYS A 129 3.72 5.22 -15.76
N ILE A 130 4.93 4.76 -15.44
CA ILE A 130 6.00 5.58 -14.84
C ILE A 130 7.31 5.25 -15.52
N GLU A 131 8.28 6.18 -15.41
CA GLU A 131 9.65 6.00 -15.85
C GLU A 131 10.59 6.28 -14.68
N ILE A 132 11.65 5.48 -14.57
CA ILE A 132 12.74 5.71 -13.63
C ILE A 132 14.01 5.85 -14.46
N GLU A 133 14.48 7.10 -14.62
CA GLU A 133 15.63 7.42 -15.46
C GLU A 133 16.94 6.91 -14.86
N ASN A 134 17.08 7.00 -13.54
CA ASN A 134 18.29 6.64 -12.83
C ASN A 134 17.93 5.88 -11.55
N LEU A 135 18.31 4.60 -11.50
CA LEU A 135 17.98 3.73 -10.35
C LEU A 135 18.65 4.19 -9.06
N GLU A 136 19.88 4.72 -9.15
CA GLU A 136 20.60 5.19 -7.95
C GLU A 136 19.90 6.40 -7.34
N ASN A 137 19.49 7.35 -8.15
CA ASN A 137 18.72 8.51 -7.67
C ASN A 137 17.38 8.09 -7.08
N PHE A 138 16.74 7.11 -7.69
CA PHE A 138 15.48 6.58 -7.18
C PHE A 138 15.67 5.89 -5.83
N TYR A 139 16.73 5.10 -5.68
CA TYR A 139 17.06 4.46 -4.41
C TYR A 139 17.28 5.50 -3.30
N GLN A 140 18.01 6.59 -3.60
CA GLN A 140 18.21 7.68 -2.66
C GLN A 140 16.90 8.37 -2.29
N ARG A 141 16.01 8.58 -3.26
CA ARG A 141 14.70 9.20 -3.02
C ARG A 141 13.83 8.34 -2.09
N LEU A 142 13.88 7.02 -2.22
CA LEU A 142 13.18 6.12 -1.29
C LEU A 142 13.65 6.35 0.14
N GLY A 143 14.96 6.49 0.36
CA GLY A 143 15.52 6.79 1.66
C GLY A 143 15.08 8.15 2.21
N GLU A 144 14.98 9.17 1.36
CA GLU A 144 14.55 10.51 1.74
C GLU A 144 13.11 10.56 2.26
N ILE A 145 12.25 9.71 1.73
CA ILE A 145 10.86 9.60 2.20
C ILE A 145 10.70 8.55 3.31
N ASN A 146 11.81 8.10 3.89
CA ASN A 146 11.86 7.10 4.96
C ASN A 146 11.38 5.70 4.57
N PHE A 147 11.35 5.39 3.28
CA PHE A 147 11.13 4.02 2.83
C PHE A 147 12.48 3.32 2.73
N ARG A 148 12.79 2.53 3.74
CA ARG A 148 14.08 1.85 3.84
C ARG A 148 14.00 0.45 3.24
N VAL A 149 14.82 0.20 2.24
CA VAL A 149 14.96 -1.10 1.61
C VAL A 149 16.46 -1.41 1.46
N LYS A 150 16.82 -2.65 1.71
CA LYS A 150 18.22 -3.08 1.51
C LYS A 150 18.55 -2.98 0.02
N ARG A 151 19.76 -2.49 -0.27
CA ARG A 151 20.22 -2.32 -1.65
C ARG A 151 20.13 -3.63 -2.44
N GLU A 152 20.47 -4.75 -1.83
CA GLU A 152 20.42 -6.07 -2.49
C GLU A 152 19.00 -6.43 -2.94
N ILE A 153 18.02 -6.15 -2.10
CA ILE A 153 16.61 -6.39 -2.42
C ILE A 153 16.16 -5.46 -3.54
N PHE A 154 16.51 -4.18 -3.44
CA PHE A 154 16.19 -3.19 -4.46
C PHE A 154 16.77 -3.59 -5.82
N GLU A 155 18.06 -3.94 -5.85
CA GLU A 155 18.73 -4.35 -7.09
C GLU A 155 18.13 -5.63 -7.68
N SER A 156 17.74 -6.60 -6.84
CA SER A 156 17.10 -7.82 -7.31
C SER A 156 15.76 -7.57 -8.00
N ILE A 157 15.05 -6.50 -7.62
CA ILE A 157 13.75 -6.16 -8.19
C ILE A 157 13.90 -5.33 -9.47
N PHE A 158 14.82 -4.35 -9.47
CA PHE A 158 14.90 -3.34 -10.54
C PHE A 158 16.01 -3.56 -11.56
N SER A 159 17.07 -4.28 -11.24
CA SER A 159 18.14 -4.56 -12.19
C SER A 159 17.84 -5.72 -13.14
N ASN A 160 16.74 -6.41 -12.91
CA ASN A 160 16.35 -7.53 -13.76
C ASN A 160 15.85 -7.01 -15.12
N LYS A 161 16.51 -7.45 -16.19
CA LYS A 161 16.20 -7.05 -17.57
C LYS A 161 14.82 -7.48 -18.05
N SER A 162 14.06 -8.19 -17.23
CA SER A 162 12.67 -8.57 -17.51
C SER A 162 11.65 -7.47 -17.20
N LEU A 163 12.12 -6.32 -16.77
CA LEU A 163 11.27 -5.14 -16.60
C LEU A 163 10.79 -4.60 -17.95
#